data_8b23dd54451980178c2d2fabea4ff2ac
#
_entry.id   8b23dd54451980178c2d2fabea4ff2ac
#
_cell.length_a   1.000
_cell.length_b   1.000
_cell.length_c   1.000
_cell.angle_alpha   90.00
_cell.angle_beta   90.00
_cell.angle_gamma   90.00
#
_symmetry.space_group_name_H-M   'P 1'
#
loop_
_entity.id
_entity.type
_entity.pdbx_description
1 polymer ?
#
loop_
_entity_poly.entity_id
_entity_poly.type
_entity_poly.pdbx_seq_one_letter_code
_entity_poly.pdbx_strand_id
1 'polypeptide(L)'
;MTLFEEYAASFERGDRPDLRAYLERAGEGRDELAGLVDVWLQVAPAPEPDEETVALTAAWIAGEPPLVTLRARRGMRRADIVDRLIERFSLDREKRQKVERYYHEVETGQLGPTPRIREALEALFGRAGLTWKARPLPAEPAYYRADAVVAPHAVQAAPEPWDEVDELFRGPS
;
A
#
# COMPACT_ATOMS: atom_id res chain seq x y z
N MET A 1 9.64 8.07 36.28
CA MET A 1 9.80 7.75 34.84
C MET A 1 9.55 9.03 34.05
N THR A 2 10.50 9.49 33.27
CA THR A 2 10.38 10.69 32.45
C THR A 2 9.57 10.40 31.21
N LEU A 3 9.03 11.43 30.54
CA LEU A 3 8.30 11.27 29.26
C LEU A 3 9.18 10.63 28.17
N PHE A 4 10.48 10.92 28.21
CA PHE A 4 11.45 10.29 27.30
C PHE A 4 11.58 8.79 27.56
N GLU A 5 11.74 8.37 28.81
CA GLU A 5 11.82 6.94 29.18
C GLU A 5 10.54 6.18 28.81
N GLU A 6 9.38 6.81 28.99
CA GLU A 6 8.09 6.25 28.61
C GLU A 6 8.00 6.06 27.08
N TYR A 7 8.42 7.07 26.31
CA TYR A 7 8.47 7.01 24.84
C TYR A 7 9.42 5.91 24.36
N ALA A 8 10.66 5.91 24.88
CA ALA A 8 11.69 4.93 24.50
C ALA A 8 11.24 3.49 24.80
N ALA A 9 10.72 3.25 26.00
CA ALA A 9 10.20 1.93 26.37
C ALA A 9 9.00 1.47 25.50
N SER A 10 8.15 2.39 25.10
CA SER A 10 7.04 2.08 24.18
C SER A 10 7.54 1.71 22.78
N PHE A 11 8.52 2.47 22.28
CA PHE A 11 9.14 2.22 20.98
C PHE A 11 9.88 0.86 20.96
N GLU A 12 10.66 0.54 21.99
CA GLU A 12 11.39 -0.74 22.13
C GLU A 12 10.46 -1.95 22.18
N ARG A 13 9.24 -1.80 22.72
CA ARG A 13 8.22 -2.84 22.68
C ARG A 13 7.57 -3.01 21.30
N GLY A 14 7.91 -2.17 20.32
CA GLY A 14 7.28 -2.17 19.00
C GLY A 14 5.95 -1.40 18.91
N ASP A 15 5.58 -0.67 19.99
CA ASP A 15 4.38 0.14 20.03
C ASP A 15 4.54 1.32 19.13
N ARG A 16 4.42 1.78 18.24
CA ARG A 16 4.66 3.02 17.46
C ARG A 16 4.14 4.27 18.19
N PRO A 17 4.83 4.74 19.26
CA PRO A 17 4.30 5.84 20.05
C PRO A 17 4.19 7.12 19.21
N ASP A 18 3.06 7.82 19.34
CA ASP A 18 2.85 9.10 18.69
C ASP A 18 3.68 10.19 19.39
N LEU A 19 4.81 10.57 18.80
CA LEU A 19 5.70 11.61 19.33
C LEU A 19 4.95 12.92 19.59
N ARG A 20 3.97 13.27 18.73
CA ARG A 20 3.22 14.50 18.88
C ARG A 20 2.44 14.53 20.21
N ALA A 21 1.81 13.43 20.58
CA ALA A 21 1.09 13.31 21.84
C ALA A 21 2.03 13.45 23.03
N TYR A 22 3.26 12.93 22.97
CA TYR A 22 4.28 13.11 24.00
C TYR A 22 4.78 14.55 24.10
N LEU A 23 5.00 15.22 22.97
CA LEU A 23 5.39 16.63 22.91
C LEU A 23 4.30 17.56 23.47
N GLU A 24 3.02 17.26 23.24
CA GLU A 24 1.90 18.00 23.83
C GLU A 24 1.86 17.83 25.36
N ARG A 25 2.15 16.62 25.88
CA ARG A 25 2.25 16.35 27.34
C ARG A 25 3.46 17.03 27.98
N ALA A 26 4.54 17.24 27.24
CA ALA A 26 5.78 17.86 27.74
C ALA A 26 5.64 19.37 27.99
N GLY A 27 4.68 20.05 27.36
CA GLY A 27 4.45 21.47 27.54
C GLY A 27 5.69 22.33 27.24
N GLU A 28 6.21 23.03 28.24
CA GLU A 28 7.43 23.89 28.11
C GLU A 28 8.69 23.07 27.82
N GLY A 29 8.77 21.79 28.24
CA GLY A 29 9.89 20.88 27.97
C GLY A 29 9.87 20.22 26.59
N ARG A 30 8.97 20.65 25.71
CA ARG A 30 8.73 20.08 24.38
C ARG A 30 9.98 20.01 23.51
N ASP A 31 10.76 21.10 23.43
CA ASP A 31 11.93 21.17 22.57
C ASP A 31 13.07 20.30 23.10
N GLU A 32 13.21 20.21 24.43
CA GLU A 32 14.16 19.31 25.07
C GLU A 32 13.80 17.84 24.81
N LEU A 33 12.52 17.47 24.98
CA LEU A 33 12.06 16.13 24.68
C LEU A 33 12.25 15.77 23.19
N ALA A 34 11.95 16.69 22.28
CA ALA A 34 12.16 16.49 20.85
C ALA A 34 13.63 16.22 20.53
N GLY A 35 14.55 17.02 21.10
CA GLY A 35 15.99 16.84 20.93
C GLY A 35 16.49 15.51 21.48
N LEU A 36 16.02 15.09 22.67
CA LEU A 36 16.37 13.79 23.25
C LEU A 36 15.90 12.63 22.38
N VAL A 37 14.67 12.68 21.87
CA VAL A 37 14.11 11.65 21.00
C VAL A 37 14.87 11.59 19.68
N ASP A 38 15.19 12.73 19.06
CA ASP A 38 15.94 12.79 17.79
C ASP A 38 17.31 12.13 17.91
N VAL A 39 18.09 12.50 18.95
CA VAL A 39 19.40 11.89 19.20
C VAL A 39 19.29 10.39 19.50
N TRP A 40 18.30 10.01 20.31
CA TRP A 40 18.11 8.61 20.67
C TRP A 40 17.71 7.75 19.47
N LEU A 41 16.82 8.24 18.58
CA LEU A 41 16.39 7.50 17.38
C LEU A 41 17.55 7.20 16.42
N GLN A 42 18.66 7.96 16.46
CA GLN A 42 19.84 7.67 15.65
C GLN A 42 20.59 6.40 16.11
N VAL A 43 20.43 6.01 17.37
CA VAL A 43 21.13 4.87 17.98
C VAL A 43 20.17 3.82 18.54
N ALA A 44 18.88 4.11 18.54
CA ALA A 44 17.86 3.19 19.05
C ALA A 44 17.87 1.87 18.26
N PRO A 45 17.72 0.72 18.94
CA PRO A 45 17.56 -0.54 18.25
C PRO A 45 16.30 -0.49 17.42
N ALA A 46 16.39 -0.89 16.15
CA ALA A 46 15.19 -1.03 15.32
C ALA A 46 14.26 -2.09 15.97
N PRO A 47 12.98 -1.78 16.14
CA PRO A 47 12.03 -2.76 16.68
C PRO A 47 11.99 -3.99 15.77
N GLU A 48 11.90 -5.17 16.38
CA GLU A 48 11.76 -6.40 15.61
C GLU A 48 10.55 -6.32 14.69
N PRO A 49 10.72 -6.59 13.39
CA PRO A 49 9.60 -6.56 12.46
C PRO A 49 8.63 -7.70 12.78
N ASP A 50 7.33 -7.41 12.74
CA ASP A 50 6.29 -8.44 12.86
C ASP A 50 6.36 -9.44 11.69
N GLU A 51 5.80 -10.65 11.88
CA GLU A 51 5.80 -11.71 10.85
C GLU A 51 5.20 -11.24 9.51
N GLU A 52 4.20 -10.36 9.55
CA GLU A 52 3.58 -9.82 8.34
C GLU A 52 4.57 -8.92 7.60
N THR A 53 5.31 -8.07 8.31
CA THR A 53 6.36 -7.21 7.73
C THR A 53 7.48 -8.05 7.13
N VAL A 54 7.93 -9.09 7.82
CA VAL A 54 8.97 -10.02 7.31
C VAL A 54 8.50 -10.68 6.02
N ALA A 55 7.28 -11.24 6.01
CA ALA A 55 6.73 -11.92 4.85
C ALA A 55 6.51 -10.98 3.65
N LEU A 56 6.01 -9.74 3.90
CA LEU A 56 5.86 -8.74 2.85
C LEU A 56 7.20 -8.33 2.25
N THR A 57 8.23 -8.18 3.10
CA THR A 57 9.58 -7.85 2.65
C THR A 57 10.18 -9.00 1.83
N ALA A 58 10.02 -10.24 2.29
CA ALA A 58 10.48 -11.42 1.55
C ALA A 58 9.78 -11.55 0.18
N ALA A 59 8.45 -11.38 0.15
CA ALA A 59 7.66 -11.37 -1.09
C ALA A 59 8.13 -10.26 -2.05
N TRP A 60 8.36 -9.06 -1.53
CA TRP A 60 8.85 -7.93 -2.32
C TRP A 60 10.26 -8.19 -2.90
N ILE A 61 11.16 -8.80 -2.12
CA ILE A 61 12.50 -9.21 -2.59
C ILE A 61 12.37 -10.28 -3.68
N ALA A 62 11.43 -11.21 -3.53
CA ALA A 62 11.13 -12.24 -4.54
C ALA A 62 10.44 -11.69 -5.80
N GLY A 63 10.07 -10.41 -5.81
CA GLY A 63 9.36 -9.77 -6.93
C GLY A 63 7.84 -9.95 -6.90
N GLU A 64 7.31 -10.49 -5.81
CA GLU A 64 5.86 -10.63 -5.62
C GLU A 64 5.23 -9.31 -5.19
N PRO A 65 4.07 -8.93 -5.76
CA PRO A 65 3.38 -7.72 -5.37
C PRO A 65 2.88 -7.79 -3.91
N PRO A 66 3.17 -6.79 -3.06
CA PRO A 66 2.82 -6.82 -1.63
C PRO A 66 1.32 -7.02 -1.36
N LEU A 67 0.44 -6.47 -2.20
CA LEU A 67 -1.01 -6.63 -2.05
C LEU A 67 -1.48 -8.06 -2.28
N VAL A 68 -0.84 -8.80 -3.18
CA VAL A 68 -1.14 -10.22 -3.41
C VAL A 68 -0.84 -11.02 -2.15
N THR A 69 0.32 -10.78 -1.56
CA THR A 69 0.76 -11.45 -0.32
C THR A 69 -0.15 -11.10 0.85
N LEU A 70 -0.48 -9.81 1.05
CA LEU A 70 -1.42 -9.37 2.10
C LEU A 70 -2.79 -10.03 1.95
N ARG A 71 -3.34 -10.01 0.76
CA ARG A 71 -4.64 -10.61 0.46
C ARG A 71 -4.64 -12.11 0.76
N ALA A 72 -3.61 -12.82 0.30
CA ALA A 72 -3.47 -14.26 0.53
C ALA A 72 -3.38 -14.60 2.02
N ARG A 73 -2.56 -13.87 2.79
CA ARG A 73 -2.43 -14.06 4.25
C ARG A 73 -3.74 -13.83 5.00
N ARG A 74 -4.61 -12.97 4.49
CA ARG A 74 -5.93 -12.70 5.08
C ARG A 74 -7.04 -13.61 4.56
N GLY A 75 -6.68 -14.60 3.73
CA GLY A 75 -7.66 -15.52 3.14
C GLY A 75 -8.70 -14.83 2.25
N MET A 76 -8.41 -13.62 1.77
CA MET A 76 -9.33 -12.84 0.94
C MET A 76 -9.12 -13.15 -0.53
N ARG A 77 -10.21 -13.33 -1.27
CA ARG A 77 -10.18 -13.42 -2.74
C ARG A 77 -10.19 -12.02 -3.34
N ARG A 78 -9.69 -11.87 -4.57
CA ARG A 78 -9.75 -10.60 -5.33
C ARG A 78 -11.20 -10.10 -5.41
N ALA A 79 -12.14 -10.99 -5.68
CA ALA A 79 -13.55 -10.68 -5.73
C ALA A 79 -14.06 -9.99 -4.45
N ASP A 80 -13.60 -10.43 -3.28
CA ASP A 80 -14.03 -9.88 -1.99
C ASP A 80 -13.54 -8.43 -1.81
N ILE A 81 -12.34 -8.10 -2.31
CA ILE A 81 -11.82 -6.72 -2.31
C ILE A 81 -12.63 -5.84 -3.26
N VAL A 82 -12.88 -6.34 -4.48
CA VAL A 82 -13.66 -5.62 -5.50
C VAL A 82 -15.05 -5.28 -4.98
N ASP A 83 -15.74 -6.24 -4.34
CA ASP A 83 -17.08 -6.03 -3.80
C ASP A 83 -17.07 -4.97 -2.68
N ARG A 84 -16.05 -4.98 -1.81
CA ARG A 84 -15.88 -3.95 -0.76
C ARG A 84 -15.55 -2.56 -1.32
N LEU A 85 -14.79 -2.48 -2.40
CA LEU A 85 -14.54 -1.20 -3.07
C LEU A 85 -15.81 -0.64 -3.71
N ILE A 86 -16.59 -1.48 -4.39
CA ILE A 86 -17.90 -1.11 -4.96
C ILE A 86 -18.83 -0.57 -3.87
N GLU A 87 -18.94 -1.29 -2.76
CA GLU A 87 -19.78 -0.87 -1.62
C GLU A 87 -19.27 0.45 -1.01
N ARG A 88 -17.97 0.55 -0.71
CA ARG A 88 -17.38 1.75 -0.10
C ARG A 88 -17.57 3.01 -0.92
N PHE A 89 -17.47 2.90 -2.26
CA PHE A 89 -17.58 4.04 -3.16
C PHE A 89 -18.96 4.17 -3.81
N SER A 90 -19.92 3.31 -3.41
CA SER A 90 -21.30 3.29 -3.95
C SER A 90 -21.34 3.22 -5.47
N LEU A 91 -20.42 2.42 -6.06
CA LEU A 91 -20.35 2.25 -7.51
C LEU A 91 -21.46 1.31 -8.01
N ASP A 92 -21.87 1.49 -9.26
CA ASP A 92 -22.79 0.58 -9.91
C ASP A 92 -22.19 -0.82 -10.06
N ARG A 93 -22.97 -1.85 -9.76
CA ARG A 93 -22.56 -3.25 -9.90
C ARG A 93 -22.23 -3.64 -11.33
N GLU A 94 -22.80 -2.98 -12.31
CA GLU A 94 -22.48 -3.17 -13.72
C GLU A 94 -21.01 -2.84 -14.04
N LYS A 95 -20.40 -1.95 -13.24
CA LYS A 95 -18.99 -1.56 -13.37
C LYS A 95 -17.99 -2.50 -12.68
N ARG A 96 -18.50 -3.59 -12.08
CA ARG A 96 -17.69 -4.57 -11.35
C ARG A 96 -16.46 -5.05 -12.14
N GLN A 97 -16.65 -5.36 -13.41
CA GLN A 97 -15.57 -5.85 -14.28
C GLN A 97 -14.47 -4.77 -14.47
N LYS A 98 -14.88 -3.51 -14.62
CA LYS A 98 -13.94 -2.38 -14.74
C LYS A 98 -13.17 -2.15 -13.43
N VAL A 99 -13.86 -2.20 -12.29
CA VAL A 99 -13.23 -2.11 -10.95
C VAL A 99 -12.23 -3.25 -10.74
N GLU A 100 -12.59 -4.48 -11.14
CA GLU A 100 -11.73 -5.66 -11.02
C GLU A 100 -10.45 -5.52 -11.86
N ARG A 101 -10.57 -5.01 -13.09
CA ARG A 101 -9.43 -4.74 -13.98
C ARG A 101 -8.48 -3.72 -13.33
N TYR A 102 -8.99 -2.58 -12.88
CA TYR A 102 -8.16 -1.56 -12.25
C TYR A 102 -7.55 -2.01 -10.92
N TYR A 103 -8.32 -2.75 -10.11
CA TYR A 103 -7.76 -3.30 -8.88
C TYR A 103 -6.61 -4.28 -9.18
N HIS A 104 -6.74 -5.10 -10.24
CA HIS A 104 -5.66 -5.98 -10.67
C HIS A 104 -4.41 -5.20 -11.08
N GLU A 105 -4.55 -4.10 -11.83
CA GLU A 105 -3.42 -3.22 -12.19
C GLU A 105 -2.76 -2.60 -10.95
N VAL A 106 -3.55 -2.19 -9.95
CA VAL A 106 -3.04 -1.71 -8.67
C VAL A 106 -2.37 -2.82 -7.88
N GLU A 107 -2.99 -4.00 -7.78
CA GLU A 107 -2.47 -5.16 -7.08
C GLU A 107 -1.12 -5.61 -7.63
N THR A 108 -0.94 -5.55 -8.94
CA THR A 108 0.30 -5.93 -9.65
C THR A 108 1.31 -4.79 -9.77
N GLY A 109 0.96 -3.59 -9.32
CA GLY A 109 1.82 -2.41 -9.38
C GLY A 109 1.93 -1.77 -10.77
N GLN A 110 1.08 -2.16 -11.72
CA GLN A 110 0.99 -1.54 -13.04
C GLN A 110 0.34 -0.15 -12.98
N LEU A 111 -0.54 0.05 -12.00
CA LEU A 111 -1.20 1.33 -11.73
C LEU A 111 -0.92 1.75 -10.29
N GLY A 112 -0.44 2.98 -10.10
CA GLY A 112 -0.31 3.58 -8.77
C GLY A 112 -1.69 3.95 -8.22
N PRO A 113 -2.04 3.55 -6.97
CA PRO A 113 -3.34 3.87 -6.40
C PRO A 113 -3.48 5.38 -6.14
N THR A 114 -4.64 5.94 -6.46
CA THR A 114 -5.00 7.29 -6.03
C THR A 114 -5.06 7.38 -4.50
N PRO A 115 -5.02 8.57 -3.90
CA PRO A 115 -5.15 8.73 -2.44
C PRO A 115 -6.41 8.06 -1.88
N ARG A 116 -7.54 8.14 -2.59
CA ARG A 116 -8.82 7.54 -2.18
C ARG A 116 -8.75 6.01 -2.18
N ILE A 117 -8.18 5.41 -3.23
CA ILE A 117 -7.99 3.95 -3.32
C ILE A 117 -6.99 3.48 -2.26
N ARG A 118 -5.90 4.22 -2.04
CA ARG A 118 -4.92 3.92 -1.00
C ARG A 118 -5.56 3.85 0.36
N GLU A 119 -6.28 4.89 0.76
CA GLU A 119 -7.00 4.95 2.04
C GLU A 119 -8.00 3.79 2.19
N ALA A 120 -8.72 3.44 1.13
CA ALA A 120 -9.65 2.33 1.15
C ALA A 120 -8.95 1.00 1.38
N LEU A 121 -7.82 0.75 0.71
CA LEU A 121 -7.04 -0.47 0.85
C LEU A 121 -6.32 -0.54 2.21
N GLU A 122 -5.77 0.57 2.70
CA GLU A 122 -5.19 0.65 4.05
C GLU A 122 -6.22 0.31 5.13
N ALA A 123 -7.44 0.82 5.00
CA ALA A 123 -8.54 0.50 5.91
C ALA A 123 -8.96 -0.98 5.80
N LEU A 124 -9.02 -1.54 4.59
CA LEU A 124 -9.36 -2.95 4.35
C LEU A 124 -8.33 -3.91 4.93
N PHE A 125 -7.07 -3.57 4.80
CA PHE A 125 -5.97 -4.38 5.30
C PHE A 125 -5.56 -4.02 6.74
N GLY A 126 -6.18 -2.99 7.34
CA GLY A 126 -5.86 -2.53 8.70
C GLY A 126 -4.39 -2.14 8.85
N ARG A 127 -3.75 -1.64 7.79
CA ARG A 127 -2.35 -1.31 7.74
C ARG A 127 -2.13 0.03 7.05
N ALA A 128 -1.67 1.01 7.81
CA ALA A 128 -1.22 2.28 7.28
C ALA A 128 0.21 2.14 6.68
N GLY A 129 0.52 2.97 5.69
CA GLY A 129 1.87 3.09 5.16
C GLY A 129 2.32 1.94 4.25
N LEU A 130 1.39 1.28 3.57
CA LEU A 130 1.72 0.32 2.51
C LEU A 130 2.61 1.00 1.46
N THR A 131 3.76 0.39 1.17
CA THR A 131 4.65 0.88 0.14
C THR A 131 4.09 0.52 -1.24
N TRP A 132 3.56 1.51 -1.94
CA TRP A 132 2.91 1.36 -3.26
C TRP A 132 3.88 1.45 -4.43
N LYS A 133 5.18 1.49 -4.16
CA LYS A 133 6.15 1.51 -5.25
C LYS A 133 6.17 0.15 -5.92
N ALA A 134 5.61 0.10 -7.12
CA ALA A 134 5.84 -1.02 -8.02
C ALA A 134 7.35 -1.19 -8.21
N ARG A 135 7.85 -2.41 -8.03
CA ARG A 135 9.18 -2.72 -8.52
C ARG A 135 9.11 -2.66 -10.04
N PRO A 136 9.97 -1.90 -10.73
CA PRO A 136 10.04 -2.00 -12.18
C PRO A 136 10.28 -3.47 -12.53
N LEU A 137 9.35 -4.05 -13.27
CA LEU A 137 9.60 -5.37 -13.87
C LEU A 137 10.90 -5.26 -14.66
N PRO A 138 11.86 -6.17 -14.49
CA PRO A 138 13.04 -6.18 -15.33
C PRO A 138 12.55 -6.19 -16.78
N ALA A 139 13.06 -5.23 -17.59
CA ALA A 139 12.72 -5.19 -19.01
C ALA A 139 13.04 -6.57 -19.59
N GLU A 140 12.03 -7.25 -20.15
CA GLU A 140 12.28 -8.51 -20.83
C GLU A 140 13.36 -8.30 -21.88
N PRO A 141 14.41 -9.16 -21.90
CA PRO A 141 15.48 -9.02 -22.88
C PRO A 141 14.86 -9.03 -24.28
N ALA A 142 15.25 -8.07 -25.11
CA ALA A 142 14.66 -7.81 -26.43
C ALA A 142 14.67 -9.01 -27.39
N TYR A 143 15.45 -10.06 -27.11
CA TYR A 143 15.57 -11.24 -27.96
C TYR A 143 14.39 -12.22 -27.84
N TYR A 144 13.50 -12.09 -26.83
CA TYR A 144 12.28 -12.92 -26.75
C TYR A 144 11.13 -12.38 -27.63
N ARG A 145 11.32 -11.22 -28.29
CA ARG A 145 10.29 -10.66 -29.17
C ARG A 145 10.32 -11.16 -30.61
N ALA A 146 11.31 -11.95 -31.00
CA ALA A 146 11.48 -12.36 -32.41
C ALA A 146 10.44 -13.39 -32.89
N ASP A 147 9.81 -14.13 -31.98
CA ASP A 147 8.84 -15.19 -32.32
C ASP A 147 7.41 -14.88 -31.90
N ALA A 148 7.08 -13.63 -31.61
CA ALA A 148 5.68 -13.24 -31.42
C ALA A 148 4.99 -13.38 -32.77
N VAL A 149 4.40 -14.54 -32.98
CA VAL A 149 3.37 -14.75 -34.02
C VAL A 149 2.37 -13.61 -33.80
N VAL A 150 2.26 -12.73 -34.83
CA VAL A 150 1.28 -11.65 -34.83
C VAL A 150 -0.10 -12.31 -34.66
N ALA A 151 -0.60 -12.32 -33.43
CA ALA A 151 -1.96 -12.74 -33.16
C ALA A 151 -2.89 -11.87 -34.04
N PRO A 152 -3.88 -12.47 -34.72
CA PRO A 152 -4.82 -11.71 -35.54
C PRO A 152 -5.38 -10.58 -34.65
N HIS A 153 -5.32 -9.35 -35.16
CA HIS A 153 -5.74 -8.13 -34.48
C HIS A 153 -7.03 -8.39 -33.71
N ALA A 154 -6.94 -8.50 -32.38
CA ALA A 154 -8.11 -8.41 -31.53
C ALA A 154 -8.80 -7.10 -31.93
N VAL A 155 -10.06 -7.19 -32.39
CA VAL A 155 -10.88 -6.03 -32.65
C VAL A 155 -10.80 -5.16 -31.40
N GLN A 156 -10.11 -4.04 -31.49
CA GLN A 156 -10.03 -3.10 -30.38
C GLN A 156 -11.46 -2.63 -30.14
N ALA A 157 -12.06 -3.11 -29.05
CA ALA A 157 -13.33 -2.57 -28.60
C ALA A 157 -13.18 -1.05 -28.50
N ALA A 158 -14.19 -0.32 -28.96
CA ALA A 158 -14.17 1.14 -28.84
C ALA A 158 -13.81 1.53 -27.40
N PRO A 159 -12.97 2.53 -27.20
CA PRO A 159 -12.56 2.95 -25.85
C PRO A 159 -13.84 3.26 -25.05
N GLU A 160 -13.97 2.60 -23.89
CA GLU A 160 -15.06 2.88 -22.99
C GLU A 160 -15.01 4.37 -22.58
N PRO A 161 -16.17 5.07 -22.52
CA PRO A 161 -16.19 6.46 -22.09
C PRO A 161 -15.64 6.58 -20.65
N TRP A 162 -14.92 7.67 -20.41
CA TRP A 162 -14.38 7.99 -19.09
C TRP A 162 -15.52 8.16 -18.07
N ASP A 163 -15.41 7.52 -16.92
CA ASP A 163 -16.44 7.52 -15.89
C ASP A 163 -15.85 7.64 -14.48
N GLU A 164 -16.72 7.56 -13.45
CA GLU A 164 -16.32 7.68 -12.05
C GLU A 164 -15.33 6.61 -11.59
N VAL A 165 -15.29 5.44 -12.23
CA VAL A 165 -14.30 4.40 -11.91
C VAL A 165 -12.92 4.83 -12.40
N ASP A 166 -12.84 5.45 -13.59
CA ASP A 166 -11.58 6.00 -14.10
C ASP A 166 -11.07 7.12 -13.19
N GLU A 167 -11.96 8.04 -12.78
CA GLU A 167 -11.62 9.12 -11.84
C GLU A 167 -11.13 8.57 -10.49
N LEU A 168 -11.78 7.52 -10.00
CA LEU A 168 -11.42 6.90 -8.73
C LEU A 168 -10.03 6.27 -8.76
N PHE A 169 -9.68 5.55 -9.83
CA PHE A 169 -8.45 4.78 -9.93
C PHE A 169 -7.28 5.55 -10.56
N ARG A 170 -7.54 6.46 -11.50
CA ARG A 170 -6.52 7.21 -12.24
C ARG A 170 -6.42 8.68 -11.82
N GLY A 171 -7.43 9.19 -11.13
CA GLY A 171 -7.56 10.60 -10.80
C GLY A 171 -8.37 11.37 -11.86
N PRO A 172 -8.60 12.67 -11.65
CA PRO A 172 -9.32 13.51 -12.61
C PRO A 172 -8.55 13.57 -13.94
N SER A 173 -9.30 13.59 -15.04
CA SER A 173 -8.79 13.72 -16.41
C SER A 173 -8.16 15.08 -16.68
#